data_ac21786d516d76096e7977a85658c340
#
_entry.id   ac21786d516d76096e7977a85658c340
#
_cell.length_a   1.000
_cell.length_b   1.000
_cell.length_c   1.000
_cell.angle_alpha   90.00
_cell.angle_beta   90.00
_cell.angle_gamma   90.00
#
_symmetry.space_group_name_H-M   'P 1'
#
loop_
_entity.id
_entity.type
_entity.pdbx_description
1 polymer ?
#
loop_
_entity_poly.entity_id
_entity_poly.type
_entity_poly.pdbx_seq_one_letter_code
_entity_poly.pdbx_strand_id
1 'polypeptide(L)'
;MIFAIDPGSDKTGTAVVKDDGSLVIKAIVPTPDLLSYVGETYEKYPFSHIVMGDGTNHKHLQPLVEQWIADGSHAVTFSLIDEKFTTVEGRNLYFQYT
;
A
#
# COMPACT_ATOMS: atom_id res chain seq x y z
N MET A 1 9.22 -8.25 0.93
CA MET A 1 8.92 -6.82 0.78
C MET A 1 7.47 -6.54 1.10
N ILE A 2 7.19 -5.32 1.50
CA ILE A 2 5.86 -4.88 1.88
C ILE A 2 5.46 -3.70 1.00
N PHE A 3 4.24 -3.73 0.48
CA PHE A 3 3.69 -2.63 -0.29
C PHE A 3 2.72 -1.87 0.60
N ALA A 4 3.03 -0.60 0.86
CA ALA A 4 2.23 0.22 1.76
C ALA A 4 1.38 1.20 0.95
N ILE A 5 0.14 1.36 1.35
CA ILE A 5 -0.81 2.23 0.67
C ILE A 5 -1.40 3.22 1.67
N ASP A 6 -1.33 4.50 1.33
CA ASP A 6 -1.98 5.57 2.09
C ASP A 6 -3.14 6.08 1.22
N PRO A 7 -4.36 5.60 1.46
CA PRO A 7 -5.48 5.88 0.55
C PRO A 7 -5.91 7.34 0.59
N GLY A 8 -6.14 7.89 -0.59
CA GLY A 8 -6.66 9.24 -0.74
C GLY A 8 -7.75 9.27 -1.78
N SER A 9 -8.52 10.35 -1.84
CA SER A 9 -9.61 10.44 -2.81
C SER A 9 -9.12 10.74 -4.21
N ASP A 10 -8.15 11.62 -4.35
CA ASP A 10 -7.61 11.99 -5.67
C ASP A 10 -6.28 11.30 -5.94
N LYS A 11 -5.42 11.29 -4.94
CA LYS A 11 -4.09 10.71 -5.04
C LYS A 11 -3.87 9.76 -3.89
N THR A 12 -3.14 8.71 -4.16
CA THR A 12 -2.84 7.67 -3.16
C THR A 12 -1.33 7.57 -3.02
N GLY A 13 -0.85 7.64 -1.79
CA GLY A 13 0.56 7.47 -1.50
C GLY A 13 0.91 6.00 -1.44
N THR A 14 2.07 5.64 -1.98
CA THR A 14 2.52 4.25 -1.96
C THR A 14 3.99 4.18 -1.62
N ALA A 15 4.40 3.04 -1.08
CA ALA A 15 5.80 2.78 -0.79
C ALA A 15 6.04 1.28 -0.80
N VAL A 16 7.21 0.88 -1.28
CA VAL A 16 7.65 -0.51 -1.14
C VAL A 16 8.82 -0.48 -0.18
N VAL A 17 8.75 -1.31 0.83
CA VAL A 17 9.81 -1.40 1.83
C VAL A 17 10.25 -2.85 1.99
N LYS A 18 11.50 -3.02 2.37
CA LYS A 18 12.03 -4.34 2.67
C LYS A 18 11.58 -4.75 4.07
N ASP A 19 11.77 -6.03 4.37
CA ASP A 19 11.38 -6.57 5.66
C ASP A 19 12.10 -5.89 6.83
N ASP A 20 13.28 -5.33 6.58
CA ASP A 20 14.03 -4.60 7.61
C ASP A 20 13.61 -3.14 7.74
N GLY A 21 12.61 -2.71 6.96
CA GLY A 21 12.12 -1.35 7.03
C GLY A 21 12.76 -0.38 6.04
N SER A 22 13.72 -0.83 5.25
CA SER A 22 14.39 0.03 4.28
C SER A 22 13.45 0.39 3.13
N LEU A 23 13.39 1.66 2.79
CA LEU A 23 12.57 2.12 1.67
C LEU A 23 13.20 1.71 0.34
N VAL A 24 12.41 1.06 -0.50
CA VAL A 24 12.84 0.68 -1.84
C VAL A 24 12.41 1.73 -2.84
N ILE A 25 11.12 2.08 -2.84
CA ILE A 25 10.57 3.06 -3.75
C ILE A 25 9.35 3.70 -3.11
N LYS A 26 9.12 4.95 -3.43
CA LYS A 26 7.99 5.71 -2.94
C LYS A 26 7.37 6.46 -4.12
N ALA A 27 6.06 6.47 -4.19
CA ALA A 27 5.38 7.16 -5.28
C ALA A 27 3.99 7.59 -4.85
N ILE A 28 3.52 8.68 -5.45
CA ILE A 28 2.14 9.12 -5.29
C ILE A 28 1.49 8.93 -6.64
N VAL A 29 0.40 8.18 -6.68
CA VAL A 29 -0.28 7.87 -7.93
C VAL A 29 -1.72 8.38 -7.89
N PRO A 30 -2.31 8.71 -9.04
CA PRO A 30 -3.72 9.02 -9.07
C PRO A 30 -4.51 7.82 -8.57
N THR A 31 -5.48 8.06 -7.70
CA THR A 31 -6.23 6.97 -7.08
C THR A 31 -6.85 6.01 -8.12
N PRO A 32 -7.42 6.48 -9.23
CA PRO A 32 -7.96 5.54 -10.23
C PRO A 32 -6.90 4.63 -10.85
N ASP A 33 -5.64 5.00 -10.78
CA ASP A 33 -4.55 4.21 -11.37
C ASP A 33 -3.90 3.25 -10.38
N LEU A 34 -4.39 3.21 -9.14
CA LEU A 34 -3.75 2.44 -8.09
C LEU A 34 -3.60 0.97 -8.45
N LEU A 35 -4.65 0.32 -8.94
CA LEU A 35 -4.58 -1.10 -9.23
C LEU A 35 -3.58 -1.43 -10.33
N SER A 36 -3.51 -0.59 -11.36
CA SER A 36 -2.50 -0.77 -12.40
C SER A 36 -1.10 -0.66 -11.82
N TYR A 37 -0.92 0.31 -10.94
CA TYR A 37 0.37 0.53 -10.30
C TYR A 37 0.74 -0.63 -9.38
N VAL A 38 -0.23 -1.18 -8.67
CA VAL A 38 0.01 -2.34 -7.79
C VAL A 38 0.54 -3.50 -8.63
N GLY A 39 -0.10 -3.79 -9.75
CA GLY A 39 0.31 -4.87 -10.63
C GLY A 39 1.70 -4.67 -11.20
N GLU A 40 1.98 -3.46 -11.69
CA GLU A 40 3.30 -3.14 -12.24
C GLU A 40 4.38 -3.24 -11.18
N THR A 41 4.07 -2.77 -9.97
CA THR A 41 5.03 -2.81 -8.87
C THR A 41 5.32 -4.24 -8.46
N TYR A 42 4.29 -5.08 -8.44
CA TYR A 42 4.47 -6.48 -8.07
C TYR A 42 5.42 -7.20 -9.03
N GLU A 43 5.37 -6.85 -10.30
CA GLU A 43 6.27 -7.47 -11.28
C GLU A 43 7.72 -7.08 -11.07
N LYS A 44 7.95 -5.86 -10.61
CA LYS A 44 9.31 -5.36 -10.38
C LYS A 44 9.83 -5.71 -8.99
N TYR A 45 8.96 -5.67 -8.01
CA TYR A 45 9.30 -5.88 -6.61
C TYR A 45 8.25 -6.80 -6.01
N PRO A 46 8.42 -8.11 -6.15
CA PRO A 46 7.39 -9.07 -5.70
C PRO A 46 7.24 -9.04 -4.18
N PHE A 47 6.37 -8.17 -3.74
CA PHE A 47 6.07 -8.03 -2.33
C PHE A 47 5.17 -9.18 -1.86
N SER A 48 5.28 -9.52 -0.59
CA SER A 48 4.51 -10.62 0.00
C SER A 48 3.35 -10.12 0.86
N HIS A 49 3.29 -8.81 1.10
CA HIS A 49 2.29 -8.27 2.00
C HIS A 49 1.91 -6.86 1.56
N ILE A 50 0.63 -6.54 1.67
CA ILE A 50 0.13 -5.19 1.42
C ILE A 50 -0.45 -4.68 2.73
N VAL A 51 -0.05 -3.47 3.14
CA VAL A 51 -0.66 -2.79 4.27
C VAL A 51 -1.33 -1.52 3.76
N MET A 52 -2.48 -1.20 4.31
CA MET A 52 -3.22 -0.02 3.92
C MET A 52 -3.66 0.73 5.18
N GLY A 53 -3.45 2.03 5.21
CA GLY A 53 -3.93 2.86 6.30
C GLY A 53 -5.45 2.95 6.25
N ASP A 54 -6.08 3.13 7.41
CA ASP A 54 -7.54 3.23 7.49
C ASP A 54 -8.03 4.67 7.32
N GLY A 55 -7.35 5.41 6.48
CA GLY A 55 -7.70 6.79 6.20
C GLY A 55 -8.98 6.95 5.42
N THR A 56 -9.24 8.17 5.00
CA THR A 56 -10.53 8.59 4.48
C THR A 56 -11.10 7.70 3.39
N ASN A 57 -10.27 7.19 2.50
CA ASN A 57 -10.76 6.46 1.33
C ASN A 57 -10.49 4.97 1.37
N HIS A 58 -10.13 4.42 2.53
CA HIS A 58 -9.76 3.01 2.57
C HIS A 58 -10.93 2.09 2.23
N LYS A 59 -12.13 2.46 2.62
CA LYS A 59 -13.31 1.61 2.36
C LYS A 59 -13.59 1.45 0.88
N HIS A 60 -13.17 2.44 0.09
CA HIS A 60 -13.34 2.36 -1.35
C HIS A 60 -12.24 1.53 -2.00
N LEU A 61 -11.02 1.68 -1.52
CA LEU A 61 -9.86 1.03 -2.14
C LEU A 61 -9.63 -0.39 -1.65
N GLN A 62 -9.97 -0.68 -0.41
CA GLN A 62 -9.73 -2.00 0.18
C GLN A 62 -10.32 -3.14 -0.65
N PRO A 63 -11.61 -3.09 -1.04
CA PRO A 63 -12.17 -4.18 -1.83
C PRO A 63 -11.46 -4.37 -3.15
N LEU A 64 -11.01 -3.27 -3.76
CA LEU A 64 -10.33 -3.35 -5.04
C LEU A 64 -8.99 -4.06 -4.92
N VAL A 65 -8.25 -3.74 -3.87
CA VAL A 65 -6.95 -4.36 -3.64
C VAL A 65 -7.11 -5.83 -3.28
N GLU A 66 -8.08 -6.14 -2.43
CA GLU A 66 -8.34 -7.53 -2.06
C GLU A 66 -8.77 -8.35 -3.27
N GLN A 67 -9.55 -7.74 -4.16
CA GLN A 67 -9.96 -8.40 -5.40
C GLN A 67 -8.75 -8.68 -6.30
N TRP A 68 -7.82 -7.71 -6.37
CA TRP A 68 -6.61 -7.90 -7.16
C TRP A 68 -5.80 -9.10 -6.66
N ILE A 69 -5.70 -9.23 -5.33
CA ILE A 69 -4.99 -10.37 -4.74
C ILE A 69 -5.67 -11.69 -5.12
N ALA A 70 -6.98 -11.72 -4.99
CA ALA A 70 -7.75 -12.95 -5.27
C ALA A 70 -7.71 -13.31 -6.75
N ASP A 71 -7.89 -12.32 -7.62
CA ASP A 71 -7.96 -12.56 -9.06
C ASP A 71 -6.64 -13.06 -9.63
N GLY A 72 -5.54 -12.52 -9.12
CA GLY A 72 -4.23 -12.88 -9.63
C GLY A 72 -3.64 -14.13 -9.01
N SER A 73 -4.33 -14.73 -8.05
CA SER A 73 -3.80 -15.87 -7.29
C SER A 73 -2.42 -15.55 -6.71
N HIS A 74 -2.24 -14.31 -6.34
CA HIS A 74 -0.96 -13.87 -5.78
C HIS A 74 -0.81 -14.34 -4.35
N ALA A 75 0.38 -14.78 -3.99
CA ALA A 75 0.68 -15.17 -2.61
C ALA A 75 0.96 -13.93 -1.78
N VAL A 76 -0.03 -13.06 -1.64
CA VAL A 76 0.08 -11.78 -0.97
C VAL A 76 -0.97 -11.71 0.13
N THR A 77 -0.56 -11.28 1.32
CA THR A 77 -1.50 -11.06 2.41
C THR A 77 -1.83 -9.58 2.50
N PHE A 78 -2.94 -9.27 3.17
CA PHE A 78 -3.41 -7.90 3.29
C PHE A 78 -3.69 -7.58 4.75
N SER A 79 -3.30 -6.38 5.17
CA SER A 79 -3.62 -5.88 6.51
C SER A 79 -4.04 -4.43 6.44
N LEU A 80 -5.09 -4.10 7.18
CA LEU A 80 -5.50 -2.73 7.36
C LEU A 80 -4.90 -2.24 8.67
N ILE A 81 -4.24 -1.10 8.67
CA ILE A 81 -3.61 -0.58 9.88
C ILE A 81 -4.22 0.76 10.26
N ASP A 82 -4.23 1.03 11.55
CA ASP A 82 -4.74 2.29 12.08
C ASP A 82 -3.81 3.41 11.65
N GLU A 83 -4.32 4.33 10.85
CA GLU A 83 -3.55 5.46 10.35
C GLU A 83 -3.03 6.33 11.49
N LYS A 84 -3.83 6.50 12.52
CA LYS A 84 -3.43 7.26 13.69
C LYS A 84 -2.22 6.62 14.37
N PHE A 85 -2.26 5.30 14.52
CA PHE A 85 -1.14 4.56 15.08
C PHE A 85 0.08 4.68 14.18
N THR A 86 -0.12 4.60 12.90
CA THR A 86 0.95 4.75 11.92
C THR A 86 1.62 6.11 12.07
N THR A 87 0.83 7.16 12.28
CA THR A 87 1.36 8.49 12.47
C THR A 87 2.24 8.58 13.70
N VAL A 88 1.80 7.96 14.79
CA VAL A 88 2.58 7.94 16.02
C VAL A 88 3.91 7.24 15.81
N GLU A 89 3.89 6.17 15.06
CA GLU A 89 5.08 5.37 14.76
C GLU A 89 5.76 5.83 13.48
N GLY A 90 5.44 7.00 13.01
CA GLY A 90 5.85 7.47 11.69
C GLY A 90 7.33 7.42 11.41
N ARG A 91 8.13 7.42 12.45
CA ARG A 91 9.57 7.38 12.28
C ARG A 91 10.06 6.11 11.57
N ASN A 92 9.27 5.07 11.60
CA ASN A 92 9.70 3.82 11.01
C ASN A 92 8.68 3.26 10.05
N LEU A 93 7.71 4.06 9.64
CA LEU A 93 6.64 3.50 8.86
C LEU A 93 6.46 4.18 7.54
N TYR A 94 5.55 3.60 6.83
CA TYR A 94 5.37 3.83 5.43
C TYR A 94 4.76 5.18 5.13
N PHE A 95 3.95 5.68 6.06
CA PHE A 95 3.18 6.88 5.80
C PHE A 95 3.84 8.16 6.26
N GLN A 96 4.97 8.06 6.91
CA GLN A 96 5.64 9.26 7.36
C GLN A 96 6.14 10.13 6.20
N TYR A 97 6.14 9.57 5.00
CA TYR A 97 6.60 10.29 3.81
C TYR A 97 5.46 10.90 3.01
N THR A 98 4.25 10.75 3.44
CA THR A 98 3.07 11.24 2.71
C THR A 98 2.41 12.45 3.34
#